data_e398e5d467a10c3ebb85ec7f4d76392c
#
_entry.id   e398e5d467a10c3ebb85ec7f4d76392c
#
_cell.length_a   1.000
_cell.length_b   1.000
_cell.length_c   1.000
_cell.angle_alpha   90.00
_cell.angle_beta   90.00
_cell.angle_gamma   90.00
#
_symmetry.space_group_name_H-M   'P 1'
#
loop_
_entity.id
_entity.type
_entity.pdbx_description
1 polymer ?
#
loop_
_entity_poly.entity_id
_entity_poly.type
_entity_poly.pdbx_seq_one_letter_code
_entity_poly.pdbx_strand_id
1 'polypeptide(L)'
;LRDIAIAKKYGITVYAWIWTLNPPRQDRPRMLQEHPEWFDVNRNSQSLADHKAYVNSYKFMCPVLPEVRENMVNRVKRLCEIDGIDGVCLDYCRLVDVVLPVSLSYNYNITQDGEVYPQWDFGYHPAMIDEFKKEFGYDPRDVEDPSRDPKWQKFRCDKISECANLLAET
;
A
#
# COMPACT_ATOMS: atom_id res chain seq x y z
N LEU A 1 -12.21 17.01 15.83
CA LEU A 1 -13.60 16.92 16.32
C LEU A 1 -14.37 18.26 16.16
N ARG A 2 -13.77 19.43 16.48
CA ARG A 2 -14.42 20.74 16.32
C ARG A 2 -14.90 20.99 14.90
N ASP A 3 -14.08 20.70 13.91
CA ASP A 3 -14.39 20.96 12.49
C ASP A 3 -15.50 20.03 11.99
N ILE A 4 -15.54 18.79 12.47
CA ILE A 4 -16.63 17.84 12.18
C ILE A 4 -17.96 18.41 12.70
N ALA A 5 -17.99 18.88 13.96
CA ALA A 5 -19.20 19.46 14.54
C ALA A 5 -19.68 20.72 13.78
N ILE A 6 -18.76 21.52 13.25
CA ILE A 6 -19.10 22.67 12.42
C ILE A 6 -19.68 22.20 11.09
N ALA A 7 -19.03 21.25 10.40
CA ALA A 7 -19.50 20.70 9.13
C ALA A 7 -20.93 20.16 9.26
N LYS A 8 -21.20 19.42 10.33
CA LYS A 8 -22.53 18.84 10.60
C LYS A 8 -23.62 19.89 10.80
N LYS A 9 -23.33 21.02 11.40
CA LYS A 9 -24.30 22.12 11.52
C LYS A 9 -24.77 22.66 10.17
N TYR A 10 -23.95 22.53 9.15
CA TYR A 10 -24.26 22.97 7.79
C TYR A 10 -24.70 21.81 6.87
N GLY A 11 -24.99 20.63 7.42
CA GLY A 11 -25.43 19.46 6.63
C GLY A 11 -24.34 18.87 5.74
N ILE A 12 -23.07 19.13 6.05
CA ILE A 12 -21.94 18.66 5.24
C ILE A 12 -21.59 17.22 5.63
N THR A 13 -21.49 16.35 4.61
CA THR A 13 -21.00 14.97 4.78
C THR A 13 -19.48 14.97 5.01
N VAL A 14 -19.03 14.24 6.03
CA VAL A 14 -17.61 14.23 6.45
C VAL A 14 -17.03 12.83 6.29
N TYR A 15 -15.98 12.72 5.49
CA TYR A 15 -15.23 11.48 5.33
C TYR A 15 -13.84 11.59 5.96
N ALA A 16 -13.43 10.56 6.70
CA ALA A 16 -12.04 10.41 7.11
C ALA A 16 -11.22 9.90 5.92
N TRP A 17 -10.16 10.61 5.57
CA TRP A 17 -9.27 10.24 4.48
C TRP A 17 -7.99 9.60 5.03
N ILE A 18 -7.67 8.38 4.58
CA ILE A 18 -6.49 7.64 5.04
C ILE A 18 -5.67 7.12 3.87
N TRP A 19 -4.37 7.03 4.08
CA TRP A 19 -3.49 6.23 3.23
C TRP A 19 -3.56 4.78 3.68
N THR A 20 -4.12 3.93 2.85
CA THR A 20 -4.51 2.57 3.24
C THR A 20 -3.31 1.73 3.64
N LEU A 21 -2.40 1.47 2.70
CA LEU A 21 -1.23 0.60 2.92
C LEU A 21 -0.01 1.34 3.50
N ASN A 22 -0.05 2.66 3.56
CA ASN A 22 1.05 3.45 4.13
C ASN A 22 0.71 3.84 5.57
N PRO A 23 1.54 3.50 6.56
CA PRO A 23 1.25 3.83 7.95
C PRO A 23 1.15 5.34 8.17
N PRO A 24 0.29 5.79 9.11
CA PRO A 24 0.20 7.19 9.48
C PRO A 24 1.57 7.76 9.84
N ARG A 25 1.79 9.02 9.48
CA ARG A 25 3.11 9.66 9.67
C ARG A 25 3.61 9.60 11.11
N GLN A 26 2.72 9.75 12.07
CA GLN A 26 3.04 9.71 13.51
C GLN A 26 3.40 8.29 14.00
N ASP A 27 2.81 7.25 13.42
CA ASP A 27 3.02 5.86 13.83
C ASP A 27 4.19 5.20 13.09
N ARG A 28 4.57 5.75 11.94
CA ARG A 28 5.55 5.16 11.03
C ARG A 28 6.91 4.88 11.67
N PRO A 29 7.52 5.79 12.45
CA PRO A 29 8.82 5.50 13.07
C PRO A 29 8.77 4.29 13.99
N ARG A 30 7.71 4.19 14.80
CA ARG A 30 7.49 3.06 15.70
C ARG A 30 7.28 1.76 14.91
N MET A 31 6.41 1.79 13.89
CA MET A 31 6.13 0.60 13.07
C MET A 31 7.36 0.11 12.30
N LEU A 32 8.20 1.02 11.80
CA LEU A 32 9.46 0.67 11.15
C LEU A 32 10.45 -0.01 12.12
N GLN A 33 10.42 0.34 13.38
CA GLN A 33 11.29 -0.23 14.40
C GLN A 33 10.76 -1.56 14.95
N GLU A 34 9.45 -1.64 15.21
CA GLU A 34 8.81 -2.79 15.86
C GLU A 34 8.44 -3.89 14.88
N HIS A 35 8.11 -3.52 13.63
CA HIS A 35 7.57 -4.41 12.59
C HIS A 35 8.18 -4.14 11.21
N PRO A 36 9.51 -4.19 11.05
CA PRO A 36 10.15 -3.99 9.76
C PRO A 36 9.72 -5.03 8.72
N GLU A 37 9.33 -6.22 9.16
CA GLU A 37 8.83 -7.33 8.33
C GLU A 37 7.44 -7.07 7.72
N TRP A 38 6.72 -6.04 8.13
CA TRP A 38 5.42 -5.69 7.54
C TRP A 38 5.54 -4.93 6.22
N PHE A 39 6.73 -4.35 5.96
CA PHE A 39 6.91 -3.47 4.82
C PHE A 39 7.19 -4.23 3.54
N ASP A 40 6.62 -3.72 2.44
CA ASP A 40 6.72 -4.36 1.14
C ASP A 40 8.16 -4.37 0.62
N VAL A 41 8.42 -5.28 -0.31
CA VAL A 41 9.75 -5.61 -0.81
C VAL A 41 9.76 -5.44 -2.33
N ASN A 42 10.83 -4.89 -2.88
CA ASN A 42 11.02 -4.79 -4.31
C ASN A 42 11.57 -6.08 -4.93
N ARG A 43 11.63 -6.10 -6.26
CA ARG A 43 12.14 -7.25 -7.05
C ARG A 43 13.59 -7.62 -6.70
N ASN A 44 14.40 -6.69 -6.21
CA ASN A 44 15.77 -6.93 -5.72
C ASN A 44 15.82 -7.42 -4.26
N SER A 45 14.70 -7.80 -3.67
CA SER A 45 14.60 -8.22 -2.27
C SER A 45 14.97 -7.13 -1.25
N GLN A 46 14.75 -5.86 -1.59
CA GLN A 46 15.01 -4.74 -0.72
C GLN A 46 13.70 -4.24 -0.10
N SER A 47 13.61 -4.22 1.23
CA SER A 47 12.41 -3.81 1.96
C SER A 47 12.26 -2.28 1.98
N LEU A 48 11.01 -1.81 1.91
CA LEU A 48 10.66 -0.41 2.18
C LEU A 48 10.98 0.03 3.61
N ALA A 49 11.23 -0.89 4.53
CA ALA A 49 11.72 -0.52 5.86
C ALA A 49 13.04 0.24 5.75
N ASP A 50 13.98 -0.26 4.96
CA ASP A 50 15.35 0.23 4.84
C ASP A 50 15.61 1.02 3.55
N HIS A 51 14.93 0.65 2.47
CA HIS A 51 15.13 1.24 1.14
C HIS A 51 14.06 2.26 0.78
N LYS A 52 14.38 3.08 -0.19
CA LYS A 52 13.47 4.12 -0.71
C LYS A 52 12.74 3.60 -1.94
N ALA A 53 11.44 3.88 -2.01
CA ALA A 53 10.74 3.97 -3.28
C ALA A 53 11.11 5.28 -3.99
N TYR A 54 10.48 5.60 -5.12
CA TYR A 54 10.63 6.92 -5.76
C TYR A 54 10.36 8.07 -4.78
N VAL A 55 9.30 7.94 -4.00
CA VAL A 55 8.93 8.89 -2.96
C VAL A 55 9.37 8.34 -1.62
N ASN A 56 10.28 9.03 -0.96
CA ASN A 56 10.87 8.57 0.31
C ASN A 56 9.84 8.37 1.43
N SER A 57 8.70 9.06 1.36
CA SER A 57 7.60 8.91 2.32
C SER A 57 6.73 7.67 2.08
N TYR A 58 6.91 6.95 0.97
CA TYR A 58 6.20 5.72 0.70
C TYR A 58 6.87 4.57 1.46
N LYS A 59 6.19 4.15 2.51
CA LYS A 59 6.54 3.02 3.36
C LYS A 59 5.35 2.07 3.40
N PHE A 60 4.99 1.54 2.23
CA PHE A 60 3.81 0.69 2.09
C PHE A 60 4.05 -0.67 2.73
N MET A 61 3.00 -1.18 3.34
CA MET A 61 2.99 -2.49 4.00
C MET A 61 2.47 -3.55 3.03
N CYS A 62 2.87 -4.80 3.25
CA CYS A 62 2.45 -5.94 2.46
C CYS A 62 0.96 -6.26 2.70
N PRO A 63 0.09 -6.27 1.66
CA PRO A 63 -1.35 -6.40 1.82
C PRO A 63 -1.85 -7.80 2.18
N VAL A 64 -0.99 -8.83 2.12
CA VAL A 64 -1.39 -10.22 2.41
C VAL A 64 -1.09 -10.63 3.85
N LEU A 65 -0.27 -9.88 4.58
CA LEU A 65 0.05 -10.20 5.97
C LEU A 65 -1.18 -10.05 6.87
N PRO A 66 -1.57 -11.09 7.64
CA PRO A 66 -2.72 -11.02 8.53
C PRO A 66 -2.60 -9.87 9.54
N GLU A 67 -1.43 -9.64 10.10
CA GLU A 67 -1.17 -8.59 11.09
C GLU A 67 -1.32 -7.18 10.48
N VAL A 68 -0.91 -7.01 9.22
CA VAL A 68 -1.11 -5.75 8.49
C VAL A 68 -2.60 -5.52 8.23
N ARG A 69 -3.33 -6.56 7.79
CA ARG A 69 -4.78 -6.51 7.57
C ARG A 69 -5.53 -6.18 8.87
N GLU A 70 -5.19 -6.83 9.97
CA GLU A 70 -5.76 -6.55 11.28
C GLU A 70 -5.47 -5.10 11.74
N ASN A 71 -4.24 -4.63 11.57
CA ASN A 71 -3.89 -3.24 11.87
C ASN A 71 -4.75 -2.25 11.08
N MET A 72 -4.96 -2.49 9.78
CA MET A 72 -5.80 -1.63 8.95
C MET A 72 -7.27 -1.68 9.34
N VAL A 73 -7.83 -2.86 9.59
CA VAL A 73 -9.20 -3.05 10.10
C VAL A 73 -9.39 -2.25 11.40
N ASN A 74 -8.47 -2.39 12.34
CA ASN A 74 -8.54 -1.67 13.62
C ASN A 74 -8.43 -0.14 13.42
N ARG A 75 -7.70 0.33 12.42
CA ARG A 75 -7.67 1.77 12.06
C ARG A 75 -9.00 2.26 11.53
N VAL A 76 -9.62 1.51 10.60
CA VAL A 76 -10.93 1.86 10.04
C VAL A 76 -12.00 1.85 11.13
N LYS A 77 -12.06 0.82 11.97
CA LYS A 77 -13.01 0.74 13.11
C LYS A 77 -12.93 1.98 14.00
N ARG A 78 -11.72 2.36 14.44
CA ARG A 78 -11.53 3.56 15.28
C ARG A 78 -11.98 4.86 14.61
N LEU A 79 -11.93 4.95 13.29
CA LEU A 79 -12.43 6.12 12.56
C LEU A 79 -13.95 6.11 12.48
N CYS A 80 -14.57 4.93 12.30
CA CYS A 80 -16.03 4.78 12.29
C CYS A 80 -16.68 5.04 13.66
N GLU A 81 -15.93 4.92 14.76
CA GLU A 81 -16.39 5.25 16.12
C GLU A 81 -16.40 6.78 16.40
N ILE A 82 -15.87 7.61 15.51
CA ILE A 82 -15.85 9.05 15.71
C ILE A 82 -17.19 9.67 15.30
N ASP A 83 -17.89 10.26 16.26
CA ASP A 83 -19.15 10.95 16.02
C ASP A 83 -19.02 12.00 14.89
N GLY A 84 -19.94 11.90 13.92
CA GLY A 84 -20.03 12.83 12.81
C GLY A 84 -19.15 12.46 11.61
N ILE A 85 -18.40 11.36 11.65
CA ILE A 85 -17.80 10.75 10.46
C ILE A 85 -18.88 9.93 9.75
N ASP A 86 -19.08 10.18 8.45
CA ASP A 86 -20.07 9.48 7.63
C ASP A 86 -19.46 8.31 6.84
N GLY A 87 -18.14 8.25 6.76
CA GLY A 87 -17.43 7.18 6.08
C GLY A 87 -15.92 7.38 6.05
N VAL A 88 -15.22 6.40 5.49
CA VAL A 88 -13.76 6.41 5.33
C VAL A 88 -13.40 6.34 3.86
N CYS A 89 -12.55 7.27 3.41
CA CYS A 89 -11.97 7.26 2.07
C CYS A 89 -10.64 6.50 2.11
N LEU A 90 -10.59 5.34 1.44
CA LEU A 90 -9.39 4.50 1.31
C LEU A 90 -8.54 5.01 0.15
N ASP A 91 -7.60 5.89 0.43
CA ASP A 91 -6.64 6.37 -0.57
C ASP A 91 -5.36 5.52 -0.55
N TYR A 92 -4.56 5.59 -1.63
CA TYR A 92 -3.37 4.77 -1.79
C TYR A 92 -3.62 3.27 -1.53
N CYS A 93 -4.80 2.79 -1.97
CA CYS A 93 -5.13 1.36 -1.95
C CYS A 93 -4.50 0.69 -3.18
N ARG A 94 -3.18 0.60 -3.18
CA ARG A 94 -2.34 0.14 -4.29
C ARG A 94 -0.93 -0.19 -3.81
N LEU A 95 -0.14 -0.84 -4.66
CA LEU A 95 1.29 -0.95 -4.48
C LEU A 95 1.99 0.39 -4.81
N VAL A 96 3.28 0.46 -4.52
CA VAL A 96 4.11 1.63 -4.85
C VAL A 96 4.15 1.83 -6.37
N ASP A 97 4.16 3.09 -6.81
CA ASP A 97 4.30 3.41 -8.23
C ASP A 97 5.65 2.95 -8.77
N VAL A 98 5.63 2.24 -9.88
CA VAL A 98 6.85 1.83 -10.60
C VAL A 98 7.23 2.84 -11.68
N VAL A 99 6.26 3.63 -12.16
CA VAL A 99 6.43 4.69 -13.15
C VAL A 99 5.77 5.95 -12.61
N LEU A 100 6.55 7.01 -12.44
CA LEU A 100 6.02 8.30 -12.03
C LEU A 100 5.55 9.13 -13.23
N PRO A 101 4.53 9.98 -13.06
CA PRO A 101 4.23 11.01 -14.05
C PRO A 101 5.48 11.82 -14.41
N VAL A 102 5.68 12.12 -15.68
CA VAL A 102 6.87 12.83 -16.17
C VAL A 102 7.11 14.14 -15.40
N SER A 103 6.04 14.85 -15.04
CA SER A 103 6.11 16.09 -14.24
C SER A 103 6.69 15.88 -12.84
N LEU A 104 6.59 14.68 -12.27
CA LEU A 104 7.14 14.36 -10.95
C LEU A 104 8.53 13.75 -11.04
N SER A 105 8.87 13.04 -12.12
CA SER A 105 10.18 12.41 -12.30
C SER A 105 11.32 13.41 -12.19
N TYR A 106 11.13 14.62 -12.71
CA TYR A 106 12.09 15.71 -12.63
C TYR A 106 12.41 16.10 -11.18
N ASN A 107 11.41 16.17 -10.31
CA ASN A 107 11.59 16.54 -8.91
C ASN A 107 12.36 15.48 -8.10
N TYR A 108 12.39 14.25 -8.58
CA TYR A 108 13.08 13.13 -7.93
C TYR A 108 14.39 12.76 -8.62
N ASN A 109 14.80 13.52 -9.64
CA ASN A 109 15.99 13.24 -10.44
C ASN A 109 15.99 11.80 -11.00
N ILE A 110 14.86 11.38 -11.55
CA ILE A 110 14.65 10.05 -12.10
C ILE A 110 14.49 10.16 -13.62
N THR A 111 15.28 9.41 -14.36
CA THR A 111 15.05 9.22 -15.80
C THR A 111 14.08 8.06 -15.99
N GLN A 112 12.93 8.33 -16.61
CA GLN A 112 11.95 7.31 -16.94
C GLN A 112 11.88 7.14 -18.46
N ASP A 113 12.23 5.95 -18.91
CA ASP A 113 12.24 5.53 -20.32
C ASP A 113 11.08 4.58 -20.67
N GLY A 114 10.15 4.38 -19.72
CA GLY A 114 9.02 3.46 -19.86
C GLY A 114 9.30 2.04 -19.39
N GLU A 115 10.54 1.75 -19.00
CA GLU A 115 10.90 0.46 -18.42
C GLU A 115 10.59 0.37 -16.92
N VAL A 116 10.30 -0.84 -16.45
CA VAL A 116 10.08 -1.13 -15.03
C VAL A 116 11.38 -1.62 -14.41
N TYR A 117 12.00 -0.77 -13.62
CA TYR A 117 13.26 -1.09 -12.96
C TYR A 117 13.04 -1.93 -11.70
N PRO A 118 13.82 -3.03 -11.52
CA PRO A 118 13.64 -3.95 -10.39
C PRO A 118 13.69 -3.28 -9.00
N GLN A 119 14.52 -2.25 -8.82
CA GLN A 119 14.63 -1.54 -7.54
C GLN A 119 13.38 -0.73 -7.18
N TRP A 120 12.48 -0.49 -8.13
CA TRP A 120 11.24 0.27 -7.94
C TRP A 120 9.98 -0.57 -8.16
N ASP A 121 10.13 -1.83 -8.58
CA ASP A 121 9.03 -2.78 -8.73
C ASP A 121 8.79 -3.50 -7.40
N PHE A 122 7.76 -3.07 -6.67
CA PHE A 122 7.36 -3.60 -5.37
C PHE A 122 6.22 -4.62 -5.49
N GLY A 123 5.91 -5.29 -4.38
CA GLY A 123 4.94 -6.38 -4.32
C GLY A 123 5.61 -7.75 -4.24
N TYR A 124 6.92 -7.79 -4.00
CA TYR A 124 7.71 -9.04 -3.90
C TYR A 124 8.02 -9.44 -2.46
N HIS A 125 7.16 -9.04 -1.52
CA HIS A 125 7.26 -9.54 -0.15
C HIS A 125 7.23 -11.08 -0.14
N PRO A 126 8.03 -11.77 0.69
CA PRO A 126 8.06 -13.24 0.74
C PRO A 126 6.66 -13.87 0.83
N ALA A 127 5.78 -13.33 1.68
CA ALA A 127 4.40 -13.81 1.80
C ALA A 127 3.61 -13.71 0.48
N MET A 128 3.78 -12.62 -0.30
CA MET A 128 3.16 -12.49 -1.63
C MET A 128 3.67 -13.55 -2.60
N ILE A 129 4.98 -13.78 -2.60
CA ILE A 129 5.62 -14.77 -3.46
C ILE A 129 5.17 -16.18 -3.09
N ASP A 130 5.13 -16.51 -1.80
CA ASP A 130 4.73 -17.83 -1.34
C ASP A 130 3.27 -18.16 -1.68
N GLU A 131 2.35 -17.19 -1.51
CA GLU A 131 0.96 -17.36 -1.96
C GLU A 131 0.86 -17.54 -3.47
N PHE A 132 1.58 -16.73 -4.25
CA PHE A 132 1.60 -16.86 -5.71
C PHE A 132 2.16 -18.22 -6.15
N LYS A 133 3.27 -18.66 -5.58
CA LYS A 133 3.86 -19.97 -5.88
C LYS A 133 2.91 -21.12 -5.55
N LYS A 134 2.19 -21.01 -4.44
CA LYS A 134 1.19 -22.02 -4.06
C LYS A 134 0.04 -22.08 -5.07
N GLU A 135 -0.37 -20.95 -5.64
CA GLU A 135 -1.48 -20.87 -6.59
C GLU A 135 -1.07 -21.23 -8.04
N PHE A 136 0.09 -20.74 -8.50
CA PHE A 136 0.50 -20.82 -9.90
C PHE A 136 1.66 -21.79 -10.16
N GLY A 137 2.35 -22.28 -9.13
CA GLY A 137 3.37 -23.32 -9.24
C GLY A 137 4.77 -22.83 -9.66
N TYR A 138 5.02 -21.51 -9.73
CA TYR A 138 6.33 -20.97 -10.07
C TYR A 138 6.62 -19.68 -9.29
N ASP A 139 7.89 -19.31 -9.19
CA ASP A 139 8.31 -18.04 -8.58
C ASP A 139 8.23 -16.92 -9.65
N PRO A 140 7.53 -15.81 -9.39
CA PRO A 140 7.42 -14.74 -10.36
C PRO A 140 8.78 -14.09 -10.69
N ARG A 141 9.79 -14.25 -9.82
CA ARG A 141 11.15 -13.75 -10.06
C ARG A 141 11.95 -14.59 -11.06
N ASP A 142 11.52 -15.82 -11.33
CA ASP A 142 12.16 -16.72 -12.32
C ASP A 142 11.76 -16.38 -13.76
N VAL A 143 10.76 -15.51 -13.94
CA VAL A 143 10.34 -15.01 -15.25
C VAL A 143 11.28 -13.89 -15.70
N GLU A 144 11.62 -13.85 -16.99
CA GLU A 144 12.52 -12.85 -17.57
C GLU A 144 12.09 -11.41 -17.24
N ASP A 145 10.79 -11.11 -17.43
CA ASP A 145 10.21 -9.84 -17.05
C ASP A 145 8.89 -10.03 -16.27
N PRO A 146 8.93 -10.11 -14.93
CA PRO A 146 7.72 -10.25 -14.11
C PRO A 146 6.75 -9.08 -14.27
N SER A 147 7.22 -7.89 -14.66
CA SER A 147 6.34 -6.72 -14.86
C SER A 147 5.37 -6.93 -16.03
N ARG A 148 5.67 -7.88 -16.92
CA ARG A 148 4.84 -8.26 -18.06
C ARG A 148 4.14 -9.61 -17.89
N ASP A 149 4.37 -10.32 -16.80
CA ASP A 149 3.65 -11.57 -16.50
C ASP A 149 2.19 -11.26 -16.09
N PRO A 150 1.19 -11.64 -16.91
CA PRO A 150 -0.19 -11.30 -16.64
C PRO A 150 -0.76 -11.98 -15.40
N LYS A 151 -0.25 -13.16 -15.01
CA LYS A 151 -0.66 -13.87 -13.80
C LYS A 151 -0.15 -13.12 -12.56
N TRP A 152 1.12 -12.74 -12.57
CA TRP A 152 1.72 -11.98 -11.48
C TRP A 152 1.06 -10.60 -11.32
N GLN A 153 0.82 -9.90 -12.43
CA GLN A 153 0.14 -8.59 -12.39
C GLN A 153 -1.28 -8.73 -11.82
N LYS A 154 -2.05 -9.68 -12.35
CA LYS A 154 -3.41 -9.93 -11.86
C LYS A 154 -3.42 -10.30 -10.37
N PHE A 155 -2.55 -11.22 -9.96
CA PHE A 155 -2.44 -11.63 -8.56
C PHE A 155 -2.19 -10.45 -7.63
N ARG A 156 -1.23 -9.58 -7.95
CA ARG A 156 -0.96 -8.38 -7.15
C ARG A 156 -2.18 -7.47 -7.04
N CYS A 157 -2.90 -7.26 -8.14
CA CYS A 157 -4.14 -6.47 -8.15
C CYS A 157 -5.24 -7.12 -7.31
N ASP A 158 -5.40 -8.45 -7.42
CA ASP A 158 -6.39 -9.19 -6.65
C ASP A 158 -6.13 -9.07 -5.13
N LYS A 159 -4.87 -9.15 -4.69
CA LYS A 159 -4.51 -8.99 -3.27
C LYS A 159 -4.81 -7.59 -2.73
N ILE A 160 -4.65 -6.56 -3.54
CA ILE A 160 -5.09 -5.20 -3.18
C ILE A 160 -6.62 -5.13 -3.07
N SER A 161 -7.32 -5.74 -4.04
CA SER A 161 -8.78 -5.76 -4.05
C SER A 161 -9.35 -6.52 -2.84
N GLU A 162 -8.76 -7.67 -2.48
CA GLU A 162 -9.12 -8.42 -1.26
C GLU A 162 -8.97 -7.55 -0.01
N CYS A 163 -7.85 -6.81 0.08
CA CYS A 163 -7.62 -5.89 1.20
C CYS A 163 -8.66 -4.76 1.24
N ALA A 164 -8.96 -4.15 0.09
CA ALA A 164 -9.97 -3.09 0.00
C ALA A 164 -11.37 -3.58 0.40
N ASN A 165 -11.76 -4.77 -0.08
CA ASN A 165 -13.05 -5.37 0.25
C ASN A 165 -13.15 -5.68 1.75
N LEU A 166 -12.09 -6.25 2.36
CA LEU A 166 -12.05 -6.48 3.80
C LEU A 166 -12.30 -5.20 4.60
N LEU A 167 -11.71 -4.09 4.17
CA LEU A 167 -11.88 -2.80 4.84
C LEU A 167 -13.25 -2.17 4.59
N ALA A 168 -13.87 -2.44 3.43
CA ALA A 168 -15.22 -1.96 3.11
C ALA A 168 -16.32 -2.71 3.91
N GLU A 169 -16.03 -3.93 4.34
CA GLU A 169 -16.94 -4.76 5.16
C GLU A 169 -16.79 -4.50 6.67
N THR A 170 -15.85 -3.65 7.07
CA THR A 170 -15.53 -3.33 8.46
C THR A 170 -16.41 -2.22 9.02
#